data_6e723289b872374698639b1f63d3e4b3
#
_entry.id   6e723289b872374698639b1f63d3e4b3
#
_cell.length_a   1.000
_cell.length_b   1.000
_cell.length_c   1.000
_cell.angle_alpha   90.00
_cell.angle_beta   90.00
_cell.angle_gamma   90.00
#
_symmetry.space_group_name_H-M   'P 1'
#
loop_
_entity.id
_entity.type
_entity.pdbx_description
1 polymer ?
#
loop_
_entity_poly.entity_id
_entity_poly.type
_entity_poly.pdbx_seq_one_letter_code
_entity_poly.pdbx_strand_id
1 'polypeptide(L)' 'MAEKQEQRVEPPKLFQVVMLNDDYTPMEFVVLVLQEYFLHDIDTATQIMLKIHHEGRAICGVY' A
#
# COMPACT_ATOMS: atom_id res chain seq x y z
N MET A 1 -36.00 -19.18 -23.96
CA MET A 1 -35.65 -17.78 -23.87
C MET A 1 -34.41 -17.64 -23.00
N ALA A 2 -33.33 -17.21 -23.60
CA ALA A 2 -32.11 -17.05 -22.85
C ALA A 2 -32.28 -15.92 -21.87
N GLU A 3 -32.27 -16.22 -20.60
CA GLU A 3 -32.21 -15.20 -19.59
C GLU A 3 -30.86 -14.50 -19.70
N LYS A 4 -30.92 -13.22 -19.99
CA LYS A 4 -29.76 -12.37 -19.83
C LYS A 4 -29.45 -12.32 -18.36
N GLN A 5 -28.56 -13.16 -17.94
CA GLN A 5 -27.95 -12.96 -16.64
C GLN A 5 -27.09 -11.69 -16.74
N GLU A 6 -27.60 -10.64 -16.20
CA GLU A 6 -26.75 -9.50 -15.92
C GLU A 6 -25.78 -9.92 -14.83
N GLN A 7 -24.62 -10.38 -15.24
CA GLN A 7 -23.52 -10.46 -14.32
C GLN A 7 -23.07 -9.04 -14.04
N ARG A 8 -23.49 -8.52 -12.91
CA ARG A 8 -22.85 -7.35 -12.36
C ARG A 8 -21.46 -7.75 -11.96
N VAL A 9 -20.53 -7.45 -12.81
CA VAL A 9 -19.13 -7.49 -12.40
C VAL A 9 -18.91 -6.29 -11.49
N GLU A 10 -19.08 -6.52 -10.20
CA GLU A 10 -18.67 -5.49 -9.25
C GLU A 10 -17.17 -5.36 -9.31
N PRO A 11 -16.63 -4.13 -9.40
CA PRO A 11 -15.21 -3.95 -9.30
C PRO A 11 -14.72 -4.52 -7.97
N PRO A 12 -13.56 -5.18 -7.94
CA PRO A 12 -13.01 -5.70 -6.70
C PRO A 12 -12.88 -4.58 -5.67
N LYS A 13 -13.20 -4.91 -4.43
CA LYS A 13 -13.03 -3.97 -3.32
C LYS A 13 -11.60 -3.54 -3.24
N LEU A 14 -11.40 -2.26 -3.05
CA LEU A 14 -10.06 -1.71 -2.82
C LEU A 14 -9.63 -2.01 -1.39
N PHE A 15 -8.40 -2.45 -1.25
CA PHE A 15 -7.80 -2.71 0.05
C PHE A 15 -6.68 -1.72 0.30
N GLN A 16 -6.64 -1.20 1.50
CA GLN A 16 -5.52 -0.41 1.96
C GLN A 16 -4.45 -1.34 2.49
N VAL A 17 -3.23 -1.16 2.01
CA VAL A 17 -2.08 -1.87 2.54
C VAL A 17 -1.40 -0.98 3.56
N VAL A 18 -1.39 -1.43 4.80
CA VAL A 18 -0.82 -0.69 5.92
C VAL A 18 0.48 -1.35 6.33
N MET A 19 1.53 -0.56 6.41
CA MET A 19 2.82 -1.02 6.92
C MET A 19 2.99 -0.57 8.36
N LEU A 20 3.36 -1.52 9.21
CA LEU A 20 3.57 -1.26 10.63
C LEU A 20 5.06 -1.06 10.90
N ASN A 21 5.35 -0.20 11.86
CA ASN A 21 6.72 -0.01 12.33
C ASN A 21 7.17 -1.24 13.12
N ASP A 22 8.44 -1.59 12.97
CA ASP A 22 9.13 -2.57 13.80
C ASP A 22 10.53 -2.07 14.15
N ASP A 23 11.14 -2.69 15.16
CA ASP A 23 12.43 -2.24 15.67
C ASP A 23 13.62 -2.85 14.91
N TYR A 24 13.36 -3.73 13.96
CA TYR A 24 14.40 -4.54 13.31
C TYR A 24 14.61 -4.18 11.84
N THR A 25 13.60 -3.64 11.17
CA THR A 25 13.67 -3.35 9.74
C THR A 25 14.36 -2.01 9.52
N PRO A 26 15.47 -1.96 8.76
CA PRO A 26 16.15 -0.69 8.46
C PRO A 26 15.23 0.24 7.66
N MET A 27 15.30 1.54 7.95
CA MET A 27 14.53 2.56 7.24
C MET A 27 14.80 2.54 5.73
N GLU A 28 16.06 2.31 5.36
CA GLU A 28 16.47 2.22 3.95
C GLU A 28 15.74 1.10 3.22
N PHE A 29 15.53 -0.03 3.89
CA PHE A 29 14.80 -1.14 3.32
C PHE A 29 13.32 -0.80 3.13
N VAL A 30 12.72 -0.11 4.09
CA VAL A 30 11.33 0.36 3.98
C VAL A 30 11.14 1.28 2.78
N VAL A 31 12.06 2.23 2.59
CA VAL A 31 12.03 3.13 1.43
C VAL A 31 12.15 2.33 0.13
N LEU A 32 13.06 1.36 0.10
CA LEU A 32 13.25 0.51 -1.08
C LEU A 32 11.98 -0.27 -1.41
N VAL A 33 11.34 -0.86 -0.43
CA VAL A 33 10.08 -1.60 -0.61
C VAL A 33 8.99 -0.68 -1.16
N LEU A 34 8.87 0.52 -0.62
CA LEU A 34 7.88 1.50 -1.08
C LEU A 34 8.12 1.92 -2.52
N GLN A 35 9.37 2.02 -2.95
CA GLN A 35 9.72 2.33 -4.33
C GLN A 35 9.47 1.15 -5.27
N GLU A 36 9.91 -0.05 -4.89
CA GLU A 36 9.91 -1.23 -5.76
C GLU A 36 8.53 -1.89 -5.87
N TYR A 37 7.83 -2.02 -4.75
CA TYR A 37 6.56 -2.74 -4.71
C TYR A 37 5.34 -1.83 -4.79
N PHE A 38 5.43 -0.62 -4.26
CA PHE A 38 4.34 0.34 -4.27
C PHE A 38 4.53 1.46 -5.29
N LEU A 39 5.63 1.44 -6.01
CA LEU A 39 5.93 2.37 -7.11
C LEU A 39 5.90 3.84 -6.70
N HIS A 40 6.18 4.13 -5.44
CA HIS A 40 6.33 5.51 -4.99
C HIS A 40 7.67 6.07 -5.44
N ASP A 41 7.69 7.37 -5.70
CA ASP A 41 8.96 8.07 -5.89
C ASP A 41 9.71 8.16 -4.56
N ILE A 42 10.97 8.54 -4.61
CA ILE A 42 11.82 8.55 -3.41
C ILE A 42 11.32 9.54 -2.36
N ASP A 43 10.79 10.68 -2.77
CA ASP A 43 10.29 11.69 -1.83
C ASP A 43 9.04 11.18 -1.10
N THR A 44 8.10 10.62 -1.83
CA THR A 44 6.89 10.03 -1.26
C THR A 44 7.23 8.83 -0.38
N ALA A 45 8.12 7.95 -0.85
CA ALA A 45 8.56 6.79 -0.08
C ALA A 45 9.22 7.20 1.23
N THR A 46 10.05 8.22 1.20
CA THR A 46 10.71 8.75 2.39
C THR A 46 9.69 9.31 3.39
N GLN A 47 8.70 10.05 2.91
CA GLN A 47 7.66 10.61 3.78
C GLN A 47 6.80 9.51 4.41
N ILE A 48 6.44 8.49 3.65
CA ILE A 48 5.71 7.34 4.18
C ILE A 48 6.54 6.61 5.23
N MET A 49 7.82 6.39 4.97
CA MET A 49 8.74 5.78 5.93
C MET A 49 8.81 6.57 7.23
N LEU A 50 8.94 7.89 7.15
CA LEU A 50 8.97 8.75 8.33
C LEU A 50 7.66 8.68 9.10
N LYS A 51 6.55 8.63 8.41
CA LYS A 51 5.24 8.49 9.03
C LYS A 51 5.11 7.16 9.78
N ILE A 52 5.57 6.07 9.18
CA ILE A 52 5.61 4.76 9.84
C ILE A 52 6.44 4.85 11.11
N HIS A 53 7.59 5.49 11.04
CA HIS A 53 8.51 5.62 12.17
C HIS A 53 7.91 6.47 13.31
N HIS A 54 7.27 7.58 12.99
CA HIS A 54 6.73 8.51 13.99
C HIS A 54 5.36 8.11 14.52
N GLU A 55 4.49 7.56 13.67
CA GLU A 55 3.11 7.25 14.03
C GLU A 55 2.88 5.75 14.26
N GLY A 56 3.88 4.92 13.95
CA GLY A 56 3.80 3.47 14.13
C GLY A 56 3.19 2.73 12.95
N ARG A 57 2.55 3.42 12.02
CA ARG A 57 1.98 2.83 10.81
C ARG A 57 1.67 3.88 9.77
N ALA A 58 1.58 3.46 8.53
CA ALA A 58 1.10 4.31 7.45
C ALA A 58 0.50 3.47 6.31
N ILE A 59 -0.39 4.07 5.56
CA ILE A 59 -0.94 3.47 4.34
C ILE A 59 0.12 3.58 3.25
N CYS A 60 0.48 2.45 2.67
CA CYS A 60 1.49 2.39 1.61
C CYS A 60 0.88 2.41 0.22
N GLY A 61 -0.32 1.89 0.07
CA GLY A 61 -1.03 1.85 -1.19
C GLY A 61 -2.46 1.35 -1.03
N VAL A 62 -3.22 1.50 -2.10
CA VAL A 62 -4.60 1.02 -2.18
C VAL A 62 -4.71 0.15 -3.42
N TYR A 63 -5.15 -1.07 -3.24
CA TYR A 63 -5.22 -2.05 -4.33
C TYR A 63 -6.53 -2.80 -4.37
#